data_740a60166d798d45864dc5c786453dae
#
_entry.id   740a60166d798d45864dc5c786453dae
#
_cell.length_a   1.000
_cell.length_b   1.000
_cell.length_c   1.000
_cell.angle_alpha   90.00
_cell.angle_beta   90.00
_cell.angle_gamma   90.00
#
_symmetry.space_group_name_H-M   'P 1'
#
loop_
_entity.id
_entity.type
_entity.pdbx_description
1 polymer ?
#
loop_
_entity_poly.entity_id
_entity_poly.type
_entity_poly.pdbx_seq_one_letter_code
_entity_poly.pdbx_strand_id
1 'polypeptide(L)'
;LPSRPEGNARAARGRFSRESWDGSVSDLPNYLYDDSTPRVLATPRHMAYIKIAEGCDHPCTFCIIPQLRGQFRSRRFESVIAEAERLAQSGVREITLIGQDTTCYGEDFGLKDGLALLLEKLAAIEDLRWIRFLYAYPNKITGKLLDTIAAHEKICSYMDVPLQHASASVLKRMKRGGGADVFLKSISKMRRVIPDLTLRTSFIVGFPGETENEFEELCDFVREAQFDWMGAFSYSDQDGAAAYALDKKLSPREIERRRKHLMSIQRQISKKKKKALLGREFDLLLEGESEETELLLEGRTAMHAPEIDGKVFVNDFPEESKPV
;
A
#
# COMPACT_ATOMS: atom_id res chain seq x y z
N LEU A 1 -37.64 41.15 24.75
CA LEU A 1 -36.85 39.90 24.65
C LEU A 1 -37.76 38.74 25.06
N PRO A 2 -38.15 37.84 24.18
CA PRO A 2 -38.87 36.61 24.56
C PRO A 2 -37.87 35.48 24.82
N SER A 3 -38.15 34.77 25.90
CA SER A 3 -37.53 33.58 26.44
C SER A 3 -37.40 32.43 25.45
N ARG A 4 -36.24 31.78 25.39
CA ARG A 4 -35.98 30.53 24.70
C ARG A 4 -36.72 29.37 25.41
N PRO A 5 -37.32 28.44 24.71
CA PRO A 5 -37.81 27.22 25.30
C PRO A 5 -36.60 26.24 25.51
N GLU A 6 -36.42 25.76 26.72
CA GLU A 6 -35.55 24.63 27.05
C GLU A 6 -36.14 23.34 26.48
N GLY A 7 -35.57 22.89 25.38
CA GLY A 7 -35.85 21.58 24.80
C GLY A 7 -34.95 20.51 25.43
N ASN A 8 -35.48 19.69 26.32
CA ASN A 8 -34.88 18.48 26.85
C ASN A 8 -34.64 17.45 25.74
N ALA A 9 -33.47 17.52 25.11
CA ALA A 9 -32.96 16.41 24.32
C ALA A 9 -32.27 15.42 25.27
N ARG A 10 -33.06 14.54 25.88
CA ARG A 10 -32.55 13.29 26.47
C ARG A 10 -32.04 12.43 25.31
N ALA A 11 -30.73 12.51 25.05
CA ALA A 11 -30.01 11.50 24.26
C ALA A 11 -30.26 10.14 24.97
N ALA A 12 -30.93 9.24 24.30
CA ALA A 12 -31.04 7.85 24.71
C ALA A 12 -29.62 7.25 24.70
N ARG A 13 -28.94 7.34 25.83
CA ARG A 13 -27.76 6.52 26.10
C ARG A 13 -28.28 5.09 26.27
N GLY A 14 -28.26 4.32 25.19
CA GLY A 14 -28.38 2.88 25.27
C GLY A 14 -27.33 2.40 26.28
N ARG A 15 -27.77 1.92 27.43
CA ARG A 15 -26.92 1.17 28.35
C ARG A 15 -26.58 -0.13 27.62
N PHE A 16 -25.42 -0.21 27.04
CA PHE A 16 -24.78 -1.50 26.79
C PHE A 16 -24.47 -2.09 28.17
N SER A 17 -25.39 -2.93 28.70
CA SER A 17 -25.11 -3.70 29.86
C SER A 17 -24.04 -4.74 29.51
N ARG A 18 -22.97 -4.81 30.29
CA ARG A 18 -21.93 -5.86 30.16
C ARG A 18 -22.51 -7.28 30.23
N GLU A 19 -23.74 -7.44 30.72
CA GLU A 19 -24.42 -8.71 30.92
C GLU A 19 -25.10 -9.30 29.66
N SER A 20 -25.19 -8.56 28.55
CA SER A 20 -25.77 -9.08 27.29
C SER A 20 -24.72 -9.44 26.23
N TRP A 21 -23.44 -9.23 26.53
CA TRP A 21 -22.36 -9.63 25.65
C TRP A 21 -21.84 -10.99 26.14
N ASP A 22 -22.17 -12.05 25.42
CA ASP A 22 -21.78 -13.43 25.73
C ASP A 22 -20.27 -13.69 25.49
N GLY A 23 -19.51 -12.67 25.12
CA GLY A 23 -18.07 -12.77 24.89
C GLY A 23 -17.68 -13.57 23.65
N SER A 24 -18.64 -14.03 22.88
CA SER A 24 -18.37 -14.70 21.61
C SER A 24 -17.96 -13.69 20.53
N VAL A 25 -16.75 -13.21 20.64
CA VAL A 25 -16.03 -12.78 19.43
C VAL A 25 -15.77 -14.07 18.67
N SER A 26 -16.31 -14.19 17.45
CA SER A 26 -15.92 -15.29 16.58
C SER A 26 -14.40 -15.31 16.54
N ASP A 27 -13.77 -16.45 16.79
CA ASP A 27 -12.33 -16.59 16.94
C ASP A 27 -11.55 -15.97 15.77
N LEU A 28 -12.17 -15.83 14.60
CA LEU A 28 -11.62 -15.12 13.43
C LEU A 28 -12.71 -14.35 12.70
N PRO A 29 -12.47 -13.10 12.29
CA PRO A 29 -13.43 -12.35 11.49
C PRO A 29 -13.59 -13.01 10.12
N ASN A 30 -14.82 -13.34 9.78
CA ASN A 30 -15.19 -13.94 8.48
C ASN A 30 -15.93 -12.95 7.55
N TYR A 31 -16.24 -11.76 8.04
CA TYR A 31 -16.93 -10.73 7.25
C TYR A 31 -16.00 -10.16 6.17
N LEU A 32 -16.52 -10.08 4.96
CA LEU A 32 -15.95 -9.35 3.84
C LEU A 32 -17.07 -8.57 3.18
N TYR A 33 -16.95 -7.25 3.10
CA TYR A 33 -17.98 -6.42 2.47
C TYR A 33 -18.02 -6.65 0.95
N ASP A 34 -19.15 -6.36 0.35
CA ASP A 34 -19.40 -6.48 -1.09
C ASP A 34 -19.85 -5.13 -1.67
N ASP A 35 -20.24 -5.14 -2.93
CA ASP A 35 -20.71 -3.96 -3.65
C ASP A 35 -22.07 -3.43 -3.16
N SER A 36 -22.87 -4.24 -2.48
CA SER A 36 -24.14 -3.81 -1.88
C SER A 36 -23.96 -3.06 -0.56
N THR A 37 -22.77 -3.18 0.06
CA THR A 37 -22.49 -2.54 1.35
C THR A 37 -22.41 -1.01 1.19
N PRO A 38 -23.26 -0.24 1.89
CA PRO A 38 -23.21 1.22 1.85
C PRO A 38 -21.85 1.74 2.32
N ARG A 39 -21.28 2.69 1.58
CA ARG A 39 -20.03 3.35 1.99
C ARG A 39 -20.13 4.86 1.81
N VAL A 40 -19.52 5.57 2.74
CA VAL A 40 -19.23 6.99 2.62
C VAL A 40 -17.77 7.14 2.21
N LEU A 41 -17.50 7.86 1.13
CA LEU A 41 -16.13 8.17 0.72
C LEU A 41 -15.57 9.23 1.66
N ALA A 42 -14.51 8.88 2.38
CA ALA A 42 -13.72 9.79 3.19
C ALA A 42 -12.46 10.29 2.45
N THR A 43 -12.24 9.79 1.24
CA THR A 43 -11.17 10.23 0.34
C THR A 43 -11.62 11.43 -0.49
N PRO A 44 -10.69 12.18 -1.12
CA PRO A 44 -11.05 13.16 -2.14
C PRO A 44 -11.94 12.55 -3.22
N ARG A 45 -12.81 13.37 -3.82
CA ARG A 45 -13.85 12.89 -4.77
C ARG A 45 -13.28 12.14 -5.98
N HIS A 46 -12.08 12.45 -6.39
CA HIS A 46 -11.44 11.89 -7.59
C HIS A 46 -10.77 10.53 -7.36
N MET A 47 -10.65 10.07 -6.11
CA MET A 47 -9.98 8.80 -5.81
C MET A 47 -10.72 7.95 -4.78
N ALA A 48 -10.55 6.62 -4.88
CA ALA A 48 -11.08 5.69 -3.90
C ALA A 48 -10.19 4.47 -3.71
N TYR A 49 -10.18 3.95 -2.48
CA TYR A 49 -9.63 2.62 -2.21
C TYR A 49 -10.70 1.55 -2.40
N ILE A 50 -10.36 0.44 -3.04
CA ILE A 50 -11.21 -0.75 -3.12
C ILE A 50 -10.48 -1.91 -2.45
N LYS A 51 -11.04 -2.41 -1.35
CA LYS A 51 -10.53 -3.62 -0.71
C LYS A 51 -10.96 -4.83 -1.54
N ILE A 52 -9.97 -5.58 -2.07
CA ILE A 52 -10.20 -6.76 -2.91
C ILE A 52 -10.05 -8.07 -2.15
N ALA A 53 -9.39 -8.05 -1.01
CA ALA A 53 -9.19 -9.23 -0.17
C ALA A 53 -9.04 -8.85 1.31
N GLU A 54 -9.24 -9.81 2.20
CA GLU A 54 -9.06 -9.70 3.65
C GLU A 54 -8.31 -10.92 4.18
N GLY A 55 -7.47 -10.72 5.20
CA GLY A 55 -6.67 -11.78 5.81
C GLY A 55 -5.39 -12.09 5.06
N CYS A 56 -4.57 -13.00 5.60
CA CYS A 56 -3.27 -13.33 5.03
C CYS A 56 -2.79 -14.70 5.56
N ASP A 57 -2.31 -15.57 4.66
CA ASP A 57 -1.81 -16.91 5.01
C ASP A 57 -0.28 -16.96 5.13
N HIS A 58 0.41 -15.82 4.95
CA HIS A 58 1.86 -15.79 5.08
C HIS A 58 2.31 -15.94 6.54
N PRO A 59 3.27 -16.84 6.81
CA PRO A 59 3.72 -17.15 8.18
C PRO A 59 4.78 -16.17 8.71
N CYS A 60 4.74 -14.90 8.30
CA CYS A 60 5.73 -13.90 8.68
C CYS A 60 5.84 -13.75 10.20
N THR A 61 7.02 -13.97 10.77
CA THR A 61 7.20 -14.04 12.24
C THR A 61 6.97 -12.72 12.97
N PHE A 62 7.10 -11.59 12.29
CA PHE A 62 6.89 -10.23 12.83
C PHE A 62 5.42 -9.75 12.76
N CYS A 63 4.54 -10.53 12.12
CA CYS A 63 3.20 -10.09 11.75
C CYS A 63 2.13 -10.86 12.53
N ILE A 64 1.14 -10.14 13.06
CA ILE A 64 -0.01 -10.69 13.77
C ILE A 64 -1.29 -10.72 12.91
N ILE A 65 -1.23 -10.26 11.69
CA ILE A 65 -2.40 -10.16 10.78
C ILE A 65 -3.19 -11.47 10.66
N PRO A 66 -2.55 -12.66 10.50
CA PRO A 66 -3.31 -13.92 10.43
C PRO A 66 -4.19 -14.18 11.66
N GLN A 67 -3.76 -13.74 12.84
CA GLN A 67 -4.53 -13.87 14.07
C GLN A 67 -5.66 -12.84 14.18
N LEU A 68 -5.47 -11.62 13.64
CA LEU A 68 -6.43 -10.53 13.72
C LEU A 68 -7.46 -10.54 12.59
N ARG A 69 -7.04 -10.94 11.39
CA ARG A 69 -7.85 -10.85 10.16
C ARG A 69 -8.24 -12.22 9.59
N GLY A 70 -7.69 -13.30 10.14
CA GLY A 70 -7.93 -14.66 9.69
C GLY A 70 -7.24 -15.02 8.39
N GLN A 71 -7.65 -16.14 7.82
CA GLN A 71 -7.15 -16.64 6.56
C GLN A 71 -7.47 -15.72 5.40
N PHE A 72 -6.68 -15.79 4.36
CA PHE A 72 -6.86 -15.01 3.14
C PHE A 72 -8.21 -15.31 2.48
N ARG A 73 -8.95 -14.27 2.14
CA ARG A 73 -10.26 -14.34 1.46
C ARG A 73 -10.35 -13.25 0.41
N SER A 74 -10.58 -13.62 -0.83
CA SER A 74 -10.83 -12.69 -1.93
C SER A 74 -12.29 -12.26 -1.98
N ARG A 75 -12.54 -11.00 -2.31
CA ARG A 75 -13.87 -10.56 -2.75
C ARG A 75 -14.20 -11.17 -4.10
N ARG A 76 -15.48 -11.40 -4.35
CA ARG A 76 -15.95 -11.88 -5.64
C ARG A 76 -15.58 -10.91 -6.75
N PHE A 77 -15.16 -11.45 -7.85
CA PHE A 77 -14.66 -10.71 -9.01
C PHE A 77 -15.68 -9.66 -9.51
N GLU A 78 -16.92 -10.08 -9.69
CA GLU A 78 -18.02 -9.23 -10.15
C GLU A 78 -18.33 -8.10 -9.16
N SER A 79 -18.23 -8.38 -7.87
CA SER A 79 -18.46 -7.38 -6.83
C SER A 79 -17.40 -6.26 -6.86
N VAL A 80 -16.15 -6.57 -7.11
CA VAL A 80 -15.09 -5.55 -7.22
C VAL A 80 -15.32 -4.68 -8.46
N ILE A 81 -15.70 -5.29 -9.59
CA ILE A 81 -15.97 -4.57 -10.84
C ILE A 81 -17.19 -3.64 -10.65
N ALA A 82 -18.31 -4.17 -10.14
CA ALA A 82 -19.53 -3.39 -9.92
C ALA A 82 -19.28 -2.17 -8.98
N GLU A 83 -18.45 -2.32 -7.94
CA GLU A 83 -18.07 -1.19 -7.10
C GLU A 83 -17.23 -0.18 -7.87
N ALA A 84 -16.24 -0.62 -8.66
CA ALA A 84 -15.39 0.25 -9.45
C ALA A 84 -16.19 1.05 -10.50
N GLU A 85 -17.15 0.41 -11.17
CA GLU A 85 -18.06 1.07 -12.13
C GLU A 85 -18.90 2.17 -11.45
N ARG A 86 -19.51 1.88 -10.29
CA ARG A 86 -20.26 2.88 -9.53
C ARG A 86 -19.42 4.05 -9.09
N LEU A 87 -18.19 3.79 -8.62
CA LEU A 87 -17.26 4.83 -8.23
C LEU A 87 -16.86 5.70 -9.42
N ALA A 88 -16.56 5.10 -10.56
CA ALA A 88 -16.23 5.81 -11.79
C ALA A 88 -17.39 6.71 -12.26
N GLN A 89 -18.64 6.19 -12.24
CA GLN A 89 -19.85 6.95 -12.54
C GLN A 89 -20.10 8.10 -11.56
N SER A 90 -19.66 7.97 -10.30
CA SER A 90 -19.76 9.04 -9.30
C SER A 90 -18.64 10.10 -9.40
N GLY A 91 -17.74 9.98 -10.38
CA GLY A 91 -16.68 10.95 -10.64
C GLY A 91 -15.28 10.54 -10.15
N VAL A 92 -15.12 9.34 -9.57
CA VAL A 92 -13.80 8.81 -9.22
C VAL A 92 -13.01 8.55 -10.51
N ARG A 93 -11.75 8.99 -10.53
CA ARG A 93 -10.82 8.83 -11.66
C ARG A 93 -9.64 7.92 -11.33
N GLU A 94 -9.29 7.78 -10.07
CA GLU A 94 -8.27 6.84 -9.59
C GLU A 94 -8.87 5.85 -8.61
N ILE A 95 -8.59 4.56 -8.81
CA ILE A 95 -8.86 3.50 -7.82
C ILE A 95 -7.55 2.86 -7.38
N THR A 96 -7.45 2.62 -6.08
CA THR A 96 -6.32 1.88 -5.50
C THR A 96 -6.82 0.59 -4.85
N LEU A 97 -6.42 -0.55 -5.41
CA LEU A 97 -6.76 -1.86 -4.88
C LEU A 97 -5.91 -2.17 -3.66
N ILE A 98 -6.55 -2.58 -2.58
CA ILE A 98 -5.89 -2.89 -1.30
C ILE A 98 -6.31 -4.25 -0.74
N GLY A 99 -5.43 -4.82 0.05
CA GLY A 99 -5.58 -6.06 0.81
C GLY A 99 -4.32 -6.25 1.66
N GLN A 100 -4.20 -7.31 2.41
CA GLN A 100 -2.96 -7.65 3.11
C GLN A 100 -1.91 -8.27 2.17
N ASP A 101 -2.38 -8.92 1.10
CA ASP A 101 -1.60 -9.36 -0.06
C ASP A 101 -2.54 -9.32 -1.28
N THR A 102 -2.32 -8.40 -2.19
CA THR A 102 -3.15 -8.27 -3.38
C THR A 102 -2.78 -9.26 -4.47
N THR A 103 -1.55 -9.79 -4.46
CA THR A 103 -1.07 -10.73 -5.50
C THR A 103 -1.68 -12.13 -5.38
N CYS A 104 -2.21 -12.51 -4.20
CA CYS A 104 -2.93 -13.77 -4.00
C CYS A 104 -4.41 -13.70 -4.42
N TYR A 105 -4.90 -12.54 -4.90
CA TYR A 105 -6.31 -12.37 -5.25
C TYR A 105 -6.81 -13.46 -6.21
N GLY A 106 -7.89 -14.13 -5.81
CA GLY A 106 -8.56 -15.18 -6.58
C GLY A 106 -8.02 -16.58 -6.35
N GLU A 107 -6.86 -16.77 -5.70
CA GLU A 107 -6.29 -18.11 -5.49
C GLU A 107 -7.21 -19.00 -4.63
N ASP A 108 -7.90 -18.43 -3.66
CA ASP A 108 -8.79 -19.12 -2.73
C ASP A 108 -10.06 -19.69 -3.39
N PHE A 109 -10.44 -19.20 -4.57
CA PHE A 109 -11.50 -19.78 -5.39
C PHE A 109 -10.99 -20.33 -6.74
N GLY A 110 -9.68 -20.62 -6.84
CA GLY A 110 -9.07 -21.33 -7.96
C GLY A 110 -8.82 -20.49 -9.21
N LEU A 111 -8.88 -19.18 -9.13
CA LEU A 111 -8.61 -18.27 -10.23
C LEU A 111 -7.10 -18.03 -10.37
N LYS A 112 -6.49 -18.63 -11.41
CA LYS A 112 -5.09 -18.38 -11.72
C LYS A 112 -4.90 -16.96 -12.27
N ASP A 113 -3.82 -16.28 -11.84
CA ASP A 113 -3.50 -14.89 -12.22
C ASP A 113 -4.65 -13.90 -11.96
N GLY A 114 -5.42 -14.11 -10.88
CA GLY A 114 -6.65 -13.38 -10.57
C GLY A 114 -6.49 -11.86 -10.53
N LEU A 115 -5.39 -11.36 -9.94
CA LEU A 115 -5.12 -9.91 -9.92
C LEU A 115 -4.92 -9.36 -11.34
N ALA A 116 -4.18 -10.05 -12.21
CA ALA A 116 -3.97 -9.61 -13.58
C ALA A 116 -5.29 -9.52 -14.37
N LEU A 117 -6.12 -10.58 -14.25
CA LEU A 117 -7.44 -10.60 -14.87
C LEU A 117 -8.37 -9.50 -14.34
N LEU A 118 -8.32 -9.22 -13.03
CA LEU A 118 -9.09 -8.12 -12.42
C LEU A 118 -8.63 -6.77 -12.98
N LEU A 119 -7.34 -6.52 -13.05
CA LEU A 119 -6.77 -5.29 -13.60
C LEU A 119 -7.17 -5.08 -15.07
N GLU A 120 -7.14 -6.13 -15.90
CA GLU A 120 -7.61 -6.07 -17.30
C GLU A 120 -9.08 -5.63 -17.40
N LYS A 121 -9.96 -6.17 -16.55
CA LYS A 121 -11.38 -5.79 -16.52
C LYS A 121 -11.60 -4.36 -16.02
N LEU A 122 -10.89 -3.97 -14.98
CA LEU A 122 -10.97 -2.61 -14.45
C LEU A 122 -10.44 -1.57 -15.46
N ALA A 123 -9.40 -1.90 -16.24
CA ALA A 123 -8.86 -1.03 -17.29
C ALA A 123 -9.87 -0.75 -18.42
N ALA A 124 -10.86 -1.63 -18.60
CA ALA A 124 -11.93 -1.44 -19.57
C ALA A 124 -13.01 -0.40 -19.13
N ILE A 125 -13.03 0.00 -17.86
CA ILE A 125 -13.95 1.03 -17.36
C ILE A 125 -13.52 2.38 -17.91
N GLU A 126 -14.40 3.02 -18.72
CA GLU A 126 -14.04 4.20 -19.52
C GLU A 126 -13.60 5.39 -18.66
N ASP A 127 -14.36 5.69 -17.61
CA ASP A 127 -14.17 6.87 -16.76
C ASP A 127 -12.95 6.81 -15.84
N LEU A 128 -12.40 5.63 -15.60
CA LEU A 128 -11.15 5.51 -14.82
C LEU A 128 -9.96 5.97 -15.65
N ARG A 129 -9.05 6.68 -14.99
CA ARG A 129 -7.76 7.13 -15.54
C ARG A 129 -6.59 6.38 -14.95
N TRP A 130 -6.61 6.15 -13.63
CA TRP A 130 -5.55 5.42 -12.93
C TRP A 130 -6.10 4.26 -12.11
N ILE A 131 -5.44 3.13 -12.28
CA ILE A 131 -5.67 1.92 -11.50
C ILE A 131 -4.37 1.54 -10.85
N ARG A 132 -4.35 1.44 -9.53
CA ARG A 132 -3.19 1.10 -8.74
C ARG A 132 -3.52 -0.07 -7.81
N PHE A 133 -2.51 -0.84 -7.45
CA PHE A 133 -2.62 -1.81 -6.36
C PHE A 133 -1.41 -1.69 -5.44
N LEU A 134 -1.61 -1.99 -4.16
CA LEU A 134 -0.56 -1.97 -3.14
C LEU A 134 -0.37 -3.38 -2.57
N TYR A 135 0.72 -3.56 -1.81
CA TYR A 135 1.02 -4.78 -1.06
C TYR A 135 1.18 -6.03 -1.94
N ALA A 136 2.05 -5.95 -2.97
CA ALA A 136 2.42 -7.10 -3.77
C ALA A 136 3.45 -7.98 -3.02
N TYR A 137 3.16 -9.26 -2.85
CA TYR A 137 4.13 -10.18 -2.27
C TYR A 137 5.18 -10.59 -3.32
N PRO A 138 6.49 -10.42 -3.05
CA PRO A 138 7.53 -10.52 -4.07
C PRO A 138 7.54 -11.86 -4.82
N ASN A 139 7.28 -12.97 -4.12
CA ASN A 139 7.31 -14.32 -4.72
C ASN A 139 6.03 -14.68 -5.49
N LYS A 140 5.02 -13.79 -5.53
CA LYS A 140 3.74 -13.96 -6.22
C LYS A 140 3.62 -13.07 -7.47
N ILE A 141 4.65 -12.32 -7.80
CA ILE A 141 4.66 -11.47 -9.00
C ILE A 141 4.89 -12.34 -10.23
N THR A 142 3.82 -12.57 -11.01
CA THR A 142 3.84 -13.43 -12.20
C THR A 142 4.23 -12.65 -13.45
N GLY A 143 4.66 -13.36 -14.51
CA GLY A 143 4.89 -12.75 -15.82
C GLY A 143 3.61 -12.12 -16.38
N LYS A 144 2.46 -12.82 -16.25
CA LYS A 144 1.16 -12.31 -16.70
C LYS A 144 0.80 -10.98 -16.02
N LEU A 145 1.06 -10.83 -14.71
CA LEU A 145 0.81 -9.57 -14.01
C LEU A 145 1.68 -8.43 -14.58
N LEU A 146 2.97 -8.69 -14.82
CA LEU A 146 3.87 -7.67 -15.40
C LEU A 146 3.45 -7.28 -16.82
N ASP A 147 3.10 -8.26 -17.65
CA ASP A 147 2.63 -8.03 -19.02
C ASP A 147 1.32 -7.24 -19.03
N THR A 148 0.39 -7.54 -18.11
CA THR A 148 -0.87 -6.81 -17.97
C THR A 148 -0.63 -5.34 -17.57
N ILE A 149 0.28 -5.07 -16.63
CA ILE A 149 0.63 -3.69 -16.24
C ILE A 149 1.22 -2.94 -17.44
N ALA A 150 2.12 -3.57 -18.17
CA ALA A 150 2.78 -2.95 -19.32
C ALA A 150 1.85 -2.69 -20.53
N ALA A 151 0.78 -3.49 -20.66
CA ALA A 151 -0.14 -3.43 -21.79
C ALA A 151 -1.27 -2.40 -21.65
N HIS A 152 -1.53 -1.88 -20.44
CA HIS A 152 -2.68 -1.02 -20.18
C HIS A 152 -2.27 0.31 -19.55
N GLU A 153 -2.35 1.41 -20.30
CA GLU A 153 -1.97 2.75 -19.85
C GLU A 153 -2.68 3.23 -18.60
N LYS A 154 -3.94 2.79 -18.35
CA LYS A 154 -4.69 3.12 -17.15
C LYS A 154 -4.14 2.44 -15.90
N ILE A 155 -3.38 1.35 -16.03
CA ILE A 155 -2.73 0.70 -14.90
C ILE A 155 -1.41 1.42 -14.64
N CYS A 156 -1.29 2.07 -13.50
CA CYS A 156 -0.08 2.80 -13.15
C CYS A 156 1.15 1.90 -13.23
N SER A 157 2.21 2.35 -13.93
CA SER A 157 3.54 1.73 -13.89
C SER A 157 4.16 1.90 -12.50
N TYR A 158 3.48 1.38 -11.49
CA TYR A 158 3.80 1.52 -10.07
C TYR A 158 3.62 0.18 -9.36
N MET A 159 4.62 -0.26 -8.63
CA MET A 159 4.55 -1.50 -7.85
C MET A 159 5.04 -1.25 -6.41
N ASP A 160 4.17 -1.52 -5.44
CA ASP A 160 4.52 -1.57 -4.02
C ASP A 160 4.83 -3.01 -3.63
N VAL A 161 6.11 -3.30 -3.41
CA VAL A 161 6.63 -4.65 -3.12
C VAL A 161 7.40 -4.63 -1.80
N PRO A 162 6.74 -4.87 -0.66
CA PRO A 162 7.39 -4.88 0.66
C PRO A 162 8.35 -6.05 0.79
N LEU A 163 9.67 -5.82 0.63
CA LEU A 163 10.71 -6.86 0.69
C LEU A 163 11.10 -7.23 2.12
N GLN A 164 10.93 -6.31 3.05
CA GLN A 164 11.18 -6.41 4.49
C GLN A 164 12.66 -6.43 4.88
N HIS A 165 13.53 -7.16 4.17
CA HIS A 165 14.98 -7.19 4.32
C HIS A 165 15.64 -7.69 3.02
N ALA A 166 16.97 -7.60 2.91
CA ALA A 166 17.73 -8.15 1.79
C ALA A 166 18.59 -9.35 2.18
N SER A 167 19.03 -9.44 3.44
CA SER A 167 19.81 -10.59 3.89
C SER A 167 18.96 -11.86 3.96
N ALA A 168 19.41 -12.92 3.29
CA ALA A 168 18.70 -14.20 3.24
C ALA A 168 18.56 -14.84 4.63
N SER A 169 19.51 -14.62 5.53
CA SER A 169 19.47 -15.14 6.90
C SER A 169 18.42 -14.42 7.75
N VAL A 170 18.30 -13.10 7.63
CA VAL A 170 17.24 -12.32 8.29
C VAL A 170 15.87 -12.72 7.74
N LEU A 171 15.73 -12.78 6.41
CA LEU A 171 14.48 -13.21 5.76
C LEU A 171 14.06 -14.62 6.19
N LYS A 172 15.00 -15.55 6.34
CA LYS A 172 14.71 -16.88 6.89
C LYS A 172 14.15 -16.81 8.32
N ARG A 173 14.73 -15.96 9.19
CA ARG A 173 14.19 -15.72 10.55
C ARG A 173 12.81 -15.06 10.51
N MET A 174 12.55 -14.21 9.54
CA MET A 174 11.24 -13.60 9.27
C MET A 174 10.23 -14.59 8.68
N LYS A 175 10.63 -15.83 8.36
CA LYS A 175 9.86 -16.80 7.55
C LYS A 175 9.41 -16.23 6.19
N ARG A 176 10.32 -15.53 5.54
CA ARG A 176 10.15 -15.01 4.17
C ARG A 176 11.21 -15.63 3.26
N GLY A 177 10.85 -15.88 2.01
CA GLY A 177 11.80 -16.29 0.99
C GLY A 177 12.45 -15.10 0.31
N GLY A 178 13.66 -15.28 -0.21
CA GLY A 178 14.37 -14.28 -0.97
C GLY A 178 15.79 -14.02 -0.47
N GLY A 179 16.36 -12.94 -0.94
CA GLY A 179 17.71 -12.47 -0.67
C GLY A 179 18.09 -11.41 -1.69
N ALA A 180 19.19 -10.69 -1.48
CA ALA A 180 19.62 -9.58 -2.34
C ALA A 180 19.65 -9.98 -3.83
N ASP A 181 20.37 -11.04 -4.18
CA ASP A 181 20.50 -11.50 -5.58
C ASP A 181 19.14 -11.86 -6.23
N VAL A 182 18.27 -12.55 -5.47
CA VAL A 182 16.95 -12.95 -5.96
C VAL A 182 16.10 -11.73 -6.25
N PHE A 183 16.13 -10.77 -5.33
CA PHE A 183 15.36 -9.53 -5.48
C PHE A 183 15.90 -8.64 -6.59
N LEU A 184 17.22 -8.49 -6.74
CA LEU A 184 17.83 -7.74 -7.85
C LEU A 184 17.45 -8.32 -9.22
N LYS A 185 17.45 -9.65 -9.36
CA LYS A 185 16.97 -10.33 -10.58
C LYS A 185 15.50 -10.05 -10.85
N SER A 186 14.65 -10.08 -9.80
CA SER A 186 13.23 -9.77 -9.92
C SER A 186 13.00 -8.31 -10.30
N ILE A 187 13.69 -7.36 -9.66
CA ILE A 187 13.64 -5.92 -9.96
C ILE A 187 14.08 -5.65 -11.41
N SER A 188 15.17 -6.27 -11.84
CA SER A 188 15.64 -6.15 -13.23
C SER A 188 14.61 -6.67 -14.23
N LYS A 189 13.94 -7.79 -13.93
CA LYS A 189 12.84 -8.31 -14.77
C LYS A 189 11.67 -7.34 -14.82
N MET A 190 11.22 -6.82 -13.67
CA MET A 190 10.11 -5.87 -13.60
C MET A 190 10.41 -4.61 -14.42
N ARG A 191 11.59 -4.01 -14.26
CA ARG A 191 12.01 -2.81 -15.02
C ARG A 191 12.17 -3.03 -16.51
N ARG A 192 12.50 -4.25 -16.92
CA ARG A 192 12.58 -4.60 -18.35
C ARG A 192 11.22 -4.74 -19.00
N VAL A 193 10.22 -5.22 -18.26
CA VAL A 193 8.87 -5.48 -18.79
C VAL A 193 8.00 -4.23 -18.71
N ILE A 194 8.10 -3.46 -17.61
CA ILE A 194 7.26 -2.28 -17.38
C ILE A 194 8.11 -1.02 -17.62
N PRO A 195 7.84 -0.26 -18.70
CA PRO A 195 8.52 1.01 -18.94
C PRO A 195 8.27 2.01 -17.81
N ASP A 196 9.27 2.81 -17.49
CA ASP A 196 9.21 3.87 -16.45
C ASP A 196 8.65 3.38 -15.09
N LEU A 197 8.89 2.11 -14.74
CA LEU A 197 8.42 1.52 -13.49
C LEU A 197 8.85 2.33 -12.27
N THR A 198 7.88 2.79 -11.52
CA THR A 198 8.06 3.30 -10.16
C THR A 198 7.98 2.14 -9.17
N LEU A 199 9.05 1.88 -8.46
CA LEU A 199 9.14 0.79 -7.50
C LEU A 199 9.20 1.31 -6.06
N ARG A 200 8.21 0.92 -5.27
CA ARG A 200 8.12 1.17 -3.84
C ARG A 200 8.43 -0.09 -3.05
N THR A 201 9.09 0.06 -1.91
CA THR A 201 9.36 -1.03 -0.98
C THR A 201 9.32 -0.58 0.48
N SER A 202 9.31 -1.56 1.38
CA SER A 202 9.42 -1.35 2.82
C SER A 202 10.43 -2.32 3.42
N PHE A 203 11.22 -1.85 4.39
CA PHE A 203 12.18 -2.64 5.16
C PHE A 203 11.91 -2.52 6.65
N ILE A 204 12.21 -3.59 7.38
CA ILE A 204 12.26 -3.61 8.84
C ILE A 204 13.72 -3.74 9.25
N VAL A 205 14.23 -2.80 10.01
CA VAL A 205 15.59 -2.81 10.56
C VAL A 205 15.55 -3.12 12.05
N GLY A 206 16.62 -3.76 12.54
CA GLY A 206 16.71 -4.15 13.95
C GLY A 206 15.89 -5.37 14.31
N PHE A 207 15.61 -6.24 13.34
CA PHE A 207 14.97 -7.52 13.60
C PHE A 207 15.81 -8.36 14.58
N PRO A 208 15.22 -9.14 15.51
CA PRO A 208 15.97 -9.92 16.49
C PRO A 208 17.11 -10.74 15.87
N GLY A 209 18.32 -10.54 16.39
CA GLY A 209 19.54 -11.18 15.90
C GLY A 209 20.11 -10.62 14.60
N GLU A 210 19.60 -9.48 14.08
CA GLU A 210 20.20 -8.80 12.93
C GLU A 210 21.61 -8.29 13.28
N THR A 211 22.62 -8.82 12.59
CA THR A 211 24.03 -8.43 12.75
C THR A 211 24.35 -7.15 11.96
N GLU A 212 25.52 -6.55 12.23
CA GLU A 212 25.99 -5.40 11.45
C GLU A 212 26.24 -5.79 9.98
N ASN A 213 26.83 -6.95 9.72
CA ASN A 213 27.06 -7.42 8.35
C ASN A 213 25.74 -7.61 7.56
N GLU A 214 24.70 -8.16 8.20
CA GLU A 214 23.38 -8.31 7.58
C GLU A 214 22.72 -6.96 7.31
N PHE A 215 22.95 -5.98 8.17
CA PHE A 215 22.49 -4.62 7.95
C PHE A 215 23.26 -3.91 6.82
N GLU A 216 24.56 -4.08 6.73
CA GLU A 216 25.35 -3.54 5.60
C GLU A 216 24.95 -4.20 4.26
N GLU A 217 24.69 -5.51 4.24
CA GLU A 217 24.10 -6.21 3.07
C GLU A 217 22.80 -5.55 2.61
N LEU A 218 21.92 -5.15 3.55
CA LEU A 218 20.71 -4.41 3.23
C LEU A 218 21.02 -3.02 2.66
N CYS A 219 22.01 -2.31 3.22
CA CYS A 219 22.42 -1.00 2.73
C CYS A 219 22.95 -1.06 1.30
N ASP A 220 23.80 -2.06 1.00
CA ASP A 220 24.36 -2.26 -0.34
C ASP A 220 23.27 -2.65 -1.34
N PHE A 221 22.35 -3.51 -0.95
CA PHE A 221 21.19 -3.85 -1.75
C PHE A 221 20.35 -2.61 -2.11
N VAL A 222 20.08 -1.73 -1.16
CA VAL A 222 19.32 -0.49 -1.42
C VAL A 222 20.06 0.44 -2.39
N ARG A 223 21.40 0.55 -2.25
CA ARG A 223 22.24 1.31 -3.18
C ARG A 223 22.17 0.78 -4.60
N GLU A 224 22.13 -0.54 -4.77
CA GLU A 224 22.08 -1.19 -6.07
C GLU A 224 20.66 -1.18 -6.66
N ALA A 225 19.65 -1.50 -5.85
CA ALA A 225 18.26 -1.61 -6.29
C ALA A 225 17.65 -0.28 -6.72
N GLN A 226 18.12 0.87 -6.19
CA GLN A 226 17.69 2.22 -6.61
C GLN A 226 16.16 2.37 -6.60
N PHE A 227 15.52 2.19 -5.44
CA PHE A 227 14.07 2.36 -5.30
C PHE A 227 13.64 3.82 -5.51
N ASP A 228 12.44 4.02 -6.05
CA ASP A 228 11.82 5.33 -6.19
C ASP A 228 11.29 5.80 -4.83
N TRP A 229 10.57 4.91 -4.16
CA TRP A 229 10.02 5.11 -2.83
C TRP A 229 10.47 3.99 -1.90
N MET A 230 10.84 4.33 -0.69
CA MET A 230 11.24 3.35 0.33
C MET A 230 10.86 3.84 1.73
N GLY A 231 10.20 2.97 2.48
CA GLY A 231 10.00 3.12 3.91
C GLY A 231 10.94 2.21 4.71
N ALA A 232 11.58 2.73 5.77
CA ALA A 232 12.31 1.94 6.74
C ALA A 232 11.63 2.04 8.11
N PHE A 233 11.22 0.90 8.64
CA PHE A 233 10.54 0.77 9.92
C PHE A 233 11.47 0.15 10.95
N SER A 234 11.49 0.72 12.15
CA SER A 234 12.12 0.10 13.31
C SER A 234 11.35 -1.15 13.70
N TYR A 235 12.04 -2.27 13.91
CA TYR A 235 11.38 -3.43 14.50
C TYR A 235 10.78 -3.05 15.85
N SER A 236 9.55 -3.46 16.07
CA SER A 236 8.84 -3.33 17.33
C SER A 236 8.26 -4.68 17.72
N ASP A 237 8.43 -5.06 18.97
CA ASP A 237 7.80 -6.26 19.50
C ASP A 237 6.27 -6.15 19.41
N GLN A 238 5.66 -7.17 18.86
CA GLN A 238 4.22 -7.31 18.80
C GLN A 238 3.83 -8.57 19.57
N ASP A 239 3.06 -8.38 20.63
CA ASP A 239 2.52 -9.51 21.39
C ASP A 239 1.69 -10.42 20.48
N GLY A 240 1.87 -11.74 20.63
CA GLY A 240 1.25 -12.74 19.76
C GLY A 240 2.00 -13.01 18.43
N ALA A 241 2.91 -12.15 17.99
CA ALA A 241 3.77 -12.46 16.85
C ALA A 241 4.91 -13.41 17.24
N ALA A 242 5.25 -14.37 16.37
CA ALA A 242 6.28 -15.35 16.68
C ALA A 242 7.67 -14.75 16.96
N ALA A 243 7.99 -13.59 16.38
CA ALA A 243 9.23 -12.89 16.62
C ALA A 243 9.34 -12.29 18.04
N TYR A 244 8.21 -12.13 18.75
CA TYR A 244 8.19 -11.67 20.13
C TYR A 244 9.05 -12.54 21.05
N ALA A 245 9.04 -13.85 20.82
CA ALA A 245 9.80 -14.84 21.60
C ALA A 245 11.27 -14.98 21.19
N LEU A 246 11.72 -14.25 20.16
CA LEU A 246 13.10 -14.35 19.70
C LEU A 246 14.07 -13.59 20.64
N ASP A 247 15.21 -14.22 20.89
CA ASP A 247 16.31 -13.62 21.63
C ASP A 247 17.12 -12.63 20.77
N LYS A 248 18.16 -12.04 21.38
CA LYS A 248 19.11 -11.11 20.72
C LYS A 248 18.42 -9.87 20.13
N LYS A 249 17.47 -9.32 20.85
CA LYS A 249 16.84 -8.04 20.47
C LYS A 249 17.86 -6.92 20.56
N LEU A 250 17.88 -6.07 19.56
CA LEU A 250 18.72 -4.90 19.51
C LEU A 250 18.17 -3.79 20.43
N SER A 251 19.06 -2.91 20.91
CA SER A 251 18.61 -1.75 21.67
C SER A 251 17.82 -0.78 20.78
N PRO A 252 16.82 -0.05 21.31
CA PRO A 252 16.07 0.95 20.55
C PRO A 252 16.97 2.01 19.89
N ARG A 253 18.07 2.38 20.57
CA ARG A 253 19.06 3.32 20.03
C ARG A 253 19.75 2.76 18.78
N GLU A 254 20.11 1.50 18.79
CA GLU A 254 20.75 0.84 17.65
C GLU A 254 19.79 0.68 16.48
N ILE A 255 18.56 0.27 16.73
CA ILE A 255 17.50 0.16 15.73
C ILE A 255 17.28 1.51 15.03
N GLU A 256 17.17 2.59 15.80
CA GLU A 256 16.96 3.93 15.27
C GLU A 256 18.18 4.44 14.50
N ARG A 257 19.43 4.10 14.93
CA ARG A 257 20.66 4.37 14.17
C ARG A 257 20.58 3.75 12.77
N ARG A 258 20.24 2.46 12.70
CA ARG A 258 20.10 1.72 11.44
C ARG A 258 19.01 2.32 10.56
N ARG A 259 17.85 2.61 11.12
CA ARG A 259 16.75 3.24 10.39
C ARG A 259 17.17 4.58 9.77
N LYS A 260 17.78 5.46 10.54
CA LYS A 260 18.26 6.77 10.07
C LYS A 260 19.32 6.61 8.98
N HIS A 261 20.26 5.65 9.14
CA HIS A 261 21.30 5.40 8.16
C HIS A 261 20.69 4.92 6.82
N LEU A 262 19.84 3.90 6.86
CA LEU A 262 19.16 3.38 5.66
C LEU A 262 18.33 4.46 4.95
N MET A 263 17.58 5.27 5.70
CA MET A 263 16.82 6.39 5.14
C MET A 263 17.71 7.51 4.58
N SER A 264 18.95 7.67 5.09
CA SER A 264 19.91 8.63 4.51
C SER A 264 20.38 8.19 3.12
N ILE A 265 20.60 6.89 2.92
CA ILE A 265 20.92 6.30 1.61
C ILE A 265 19.77 6.54 0.63
N GLN A 266 18.56 6.23 1.03
CA GLN A 266 17.38 6.44 0.16
C GLN A 266 17.17 7.91 -0.21
N ARG A 267 17.40 8.85 0.71
CA ARG A 267 17.31 10.29 0.40
C ARG A 267 18.26 10.70 -0.72
N GLN A 268 19.50 10.16 -0.74
CA GLN A 268 20.47 10.43 -1.82
C GLN A 268 19.98 9.85 -3.15
N ILE A 269 19.44 8.62 -3.14
CA ILE A 269 18.86 7.98 -4.32
C ILE A 269 17.68 8.80 -4.85
N SER A 270 16.74 9.15 -3.97
CA SER A 270 15.55 9.94 -4.33
C SER A 270 15.92 11.31 -4.91
N LYS A 271 16.93 11.99 -4.32
CA LYS A 271 17.44 13.26 -4.86
C LYS A 271 17.98 13.11 -6.29
N LYS A 272 18.78 12.06 -6.54
CA LYS A 272 19.32 11.76 -7.87
C LYS A 272 18.21 11.45 -8.88
N LYS A 273 17.23 10.61 -8.50
CA LYS A 273 16.10 10.25 -9.35
C LYS A 273 15.20 11.45 -9.66
N LYS A 274 14.86 12.26 -8.66
CA LYS A 274 14.07 13.50 -8.88
C LYS A 274 14.79 14.46 -9.83
N LYS A 275 16.12 14.60 -9.71
CA LYS A 275 16.91 15.42 -10.66
C LYS A 275 16.81 14.89 -12.09
N ALA A 276 16.71 13.59 -12.30
CA ALA A 276 16.59 12.98 -13.63
C ALA A 276 15.18 13.19 -14.26
N LEU A 277 14.21 13.65 -13.50
CA LEU A 277 12.85 13.98 -13.99
C LEU A 277 12.77 15.42 -14.55
N LEU A 278 13.79 16.26 -14.32
CA LEU A 278 13.77 17.64 -14.80
C LEU A 278 13.68 17.68 -16.34
N GLY A 279 12.76 18.49 -16.86
CA GLY A 279 12.48 18.62 -18.28
C GLY A 279 11.58 17.53 -18.86
N ARG A 280 11.07 16.61 -18.05
CA ARG A 280 10.06 15.63 -18.47
C ARG A 280 8.65 16.16 -18.22
N GLU A 281 7.71 15.75 -19.06
CA GLU A 281 6.29 16.04 -18.94
C GLU A 281 5.57 14.84 -18.30
N PHE A 282 4.56 15.11 -17.48
CA PHE A 282 3.76 14.10 -16.79
C PHE A 282 2.30 14.53 -16.71
N ASP A 283 1.41 13.55 -16.84
CA ASP A 283 0.02 13.73 -16.44
C ASP A 283 -0.07 13.94 -14.92
N LEU A 284 -0.84 14.93 -14.52
CA LEU A 284 -1.02 15.30 -13.12
C LEU A 284 -2.50 15.23 -12.74
N LEU A 285 -2.79 14.52 -11.68
CA LEU A 285 -4.09 14.58 -10.99
C LEU A 285 -4.02 15.70 -9.96
N LEU A 286 -4.70 16.81 -10.26
CA LEU A 286 -4.81 17.94 -9.32
C LEU A 286 -5.72 17.56 -8.16
N GLU A 287 -5.26 17.78 -6.94
CA GLU A 287 -5.97 17.41 -5.70
C GLU A 287 -6.56 18.62 -4.97
N GLY A 288 -6.04 19.80 -5.23
CA GLY A 288 -6.53 21.05 -4.65
C GLY A 288 -5.48 22.14 -4.55
N GLU A 289 -5.83 23.19 -3.83
CA GLU A 289 -4.87 24.21 -3.40
C GLU A 289 -3.94 23.63 -2.33
N SER A 290 -2.68 24.07 -2.33
CA SER A 290 -1.72 23.63 -1.34
C SER A 290 -2.04 24.18 0.05
N GLU A 291 -1.89 23.34 1.08
CA GLU A 291 -1.99 23.79 2.47
C GLU A 291 -0.94 24.83 2.86
N GLU A 292 0.17 24.93 2.10
CA GLU A 292 1.25 25.89 2.36
C GLU A 292 0.91 27.32 1.86
N THR A 293 0.19 27.44 0.73
CA THR A 293 -0.18 28.72 0.13
C THR A 293 -1.20 28.55 -0.99
N GLU A 294 -2.12 29.52 -1.14
CA GLU A 294 -3.11 29.60 -2.21
C GLU A 294 -2.49 29.84 -3.62
N LEU A 295 -1.20 30.18 -3.66
CA LEU A 295 -0.46 30.41 -4.91
C LEU A 295 0.03 29.11 -5.56
N LEU A 296 -0.13 27.99 -4.90
CA LEU A 296 0.29 26.68 -5.38
C LEU A 296 -0.91 25.73 -5.45
N LEU A 297 -1.00 24.98 -6.55
CA LEU A 297 -1.82 23.78 -6.55
C LEU A 297 -0.97 22.56 -6.19
N GLU A 298 -1.59 21.57 -5.58
CA GLU A 298 -0.95 20.30 -5.32
C GLU A 298 -1.66 19.17 -6.07
N GLY A 299 -0.89 18.15 -6.39
CA GLY A 299 -1.39 17.00 -7.09
C GLY A 299 -0.40 15.85 -7.10
N ARG A 300 -0.73 14.80 -7.82
CA ARG A 300 0.09 13.60 -7.95
C ARG A 300 0.19 13.17 -9.41
N THR A 301 1.32 12.58 -9.75
CA THR A 301 1.48 11.81 -10.99
C THR A 301 1.21 10.33 -10.73
N ALA A 302 1.17 9.51 -11.77
CA ALA A 302 1.07 8.05 -11.64
C ALA A 302 2.22 7.42 -10.80
N MET A 303 3.31 8.17 -10.55
CA MET A 303 4.44 7.73 -9.73
C MET A 303 4.21 7.85 -8.20
N HIS A 304 3.06 8.40 -7.77
CA HIS A 304 2.78 8.70 -6.37
C HIS A 304 1.51 7.96 -5.90
N ALA A 305 1.66 7.05 -4.95
CA ALA A 305 0.50 6.48 -4.27
C ALA A 305 -0.14 7.53 -3.34
N PRO A 306 -1.49 7.62 -3.30
CA PRO A 306 -2.19 8.57 -2.45
C PRO A 306 -1.78 8.44 -0.98
N GLU A 307 -1.62 9.57 -0.28
CA GLU A 307 -1.36 9.67 1.16
C GLU A 307 -0.03 9.03 1.65
N ILE A 308 0.64 8.22 0.80
CA ILE A 308 1.83 7.45 1.19
C ILE A 308 3.11 8.08 0.65
N ASP A 309 3.09 8.50 -0.62
CA ASP A 309 4.24 9.08 -1.31
C ASP A 309 4.14 10.61 -1.32
N GLY A 310 5.09 11.27 -1.95
CA GLY A 310 5.11 12.73 -2.01
C GLY A 310 4.03 13.33 -2.92
N LYS A 311 3.95 14.65 -2.91
CA LYS A 311 3.09 15.47 -3.77
C LYS A 311 3.92 16.24 -4.81
N VAL A 312 3.26 16.73 -5.83
CA VAL A 312 3.79 17.67 -6.82
C VAL A 312 3.12 19.03 -6.61
N PHE A 313 3.92 20.07 -6.51
CA PHE A 313 3.42 21.45 -6.43
C PHE A 313 3.49 22.07 -7.81
N VAL A 314 2.41 22.75 -8.21
CA VAL A 314 2.29 23.47 -9.47
C VAL A 314 2.21 24.96 -9.15
N ASN A 315 3.16 25.74 -9.66
CA ASN A 315 3.29 27.17 -9.41
C ASN A 315 2.91 28.07 -10.60
N ASP A 316 2.61 27.48 -11.74
CA ASP A 316 2.16 28.17 -12.95
C ASP A 316 1.04 27.35 -13.58
N PHE A 317 -0.19 27.84 -13.51
CA PHE A 317 -1.38 27.15 -13.98
C PHE A 317 -2.45 28.14 -14.45
N PRO A 318 -3.21 27.82 -15.51
CA PRO A 318 -4.37 28.61 -15.92
C PRO A 318 -5.43 28.66 -14.80
N GLU A 319 -6.09 29.81 -14.60
CA GLU A 319 -7.15 29.92 -13.56
C GLU A 319 -8.28 28.88 -13.74
N GLU A 320 -8.55 28.48 -14.97
CA GLU A 320 -9.51 27.46 -15.33
C GLU A 320 -9.17 26.05 -14.80
N SER A 321 -7.91 25.85 -14.39
CA SER A 321 -7.40 24.57 -13.85
C SER A 321 -7.61 24.43 -12.35
N LYS A 322 -8.15 25.44 -11.65
CA LYS A 322 -8.44 25.32 -10.23
C LYS A 322 -9.55 24.29 -10.01
N PRO A 323 -9.32 23.32 -9.08
CA PRO A 323 -10.38 22.38 -8.70
C PRO A 323 -11.59 23.13 -8.15
N VAL A 324 -12.78 22.75 -8.57
CA VAL A 324 -14.06 23.30 -8.11
C VAL A 324 -14.49 22.68 -6.79
#